data_7e0ba1e967fc09a4e256e8283cccb115
#
_entry.id   7e0ba1e967fc09a4e256e8283cccb115
#
_cell.length_a   1.000
_cell.length_b   1.000
_cell.length_c   1.000
_cell.angle_alpha   90.00
_cell.angle_beta   90.00
_cell.angle_gamma   90.00
#
_symmetry.space_group_name_H-M   'P 1'
#
loop_
_entity.id
_entity.type
_entity.pdbx_description
1 polymer ?
#
loop_
_entity_poly.entity_id
_entity_poly.type
_entity_poly.pdbx_seq_one_letter_code
_entity_poly.pdbx_strand_id
1 'polypeptide(L)'
;VGHQESGLQAVKEQTSGTTLSEGLAKLITDPKAYQARFMDIAVAKEWAQSQCNSKVAVLIGHSMGAATVMMAAGARNKLNITEVSKFAAYIAISPQGSGLIFPEMAWSDINPPVLMLTGTQDKELGGLSWETRTEPFNNMKSGCKWLGVIGGATHMNFAGRGISKKTETLTSQVIRDFLTGVQAGDCKLLNQISGMTISVK
;
A
#
# COMPACT_ATOMS: atom_id res chain seq x y z
N VAL A 1 -3.34 -16.93 3.51
CA VAL A 1 -2.88 -17.39 2.19
C VAL A 1 -1.75 -16.48 1.76
N GLY A 2 -0.58 -17.02 1.52
CA GLY A 2 0.57 -16.27 1.03
C GLY A 2 0.67 -16.35 -0.50
N HIS A 3 1.18 -15.29 -1.11
CA HIS A 3 1.50 -15.30 -2.53
C HIS A 3 2.78 -16.10 -2.77
N GLN A 4 2.70 -17.26 -3.39
CA GLN A 4 3.84 -18.16 -3.59
C GLN A 4 4.93 -17.50 -4.42
N GLU A 5 4.57 -16.77 -5.47
CA GLU A 5 5.46 -16.11 -6.42
C GLU A 5 6.26 -14.94 -5.80
N SER A 6 5.89 -14.50 -4.62
CA SER A 6 6.59 -13.45 -3.85
C SER A 6 6.79 -13.80 -2.39
N GLY A 7 6.69 -15.09 -2.05
CA GLY A 7 7.01 -15.62 -0.72
C GLY A 7 8.51 -15.72 -0.46
N LEU A 8 8.88 -16.18 0.74
CA LEU A 8 10.29 -16.32 1.13
C LEU A 8 11.12 -17.19 0.18
N GLN A 9 10.51 -18.22 -0.42
CA GLN A 9 11.18 -19.08 -1.40
C GLN A 9 11.52 -18.28 -2.66
N ALA A 10 10.57 -17.54 -3.22
CA ALA A 10 10.79 -16.69 -4.38
C ALA A 10 11.86 -15.62 -4.11
N VAL A 11 11.85 -15.00 -2.92
CA VAL A 11 12.89 -14.06 -2.52
C VAL A 11 14.26 -14.73 -2.48
N LYS A 12 14.39 -15.92 -1.91
CA LYS A 12 15.67 -16.66 -1.88
C LYS A 12 16.18 -17.00 -3.27
N GLU A 13 15.31 -17.44 -4.17
CA GLU A 13 15.65 -17.76 -5.54
C GLU A 13 16.13 -16.51 -6.31
N GLN A 14 15.43 -15.39 -6.17
CA GLN A 14 15.78 -14.11 -6.80
C GLN A 14 17.06 -13.49 -6.22
N THR A 15 17.41 -13.77 -4.95
CA THR A 15 18.62 -13.27 -4.31
C THR A 15 19.82 -14.20 -4.46
N SER A 16 19.64 -15.39 -5.02
CA SER A 16 20.76 -16.34 -5.28
C SER A 16 21.77 -15.71 -6.22
N GLY A 17 23.01 -15.55 -5.74
CA GLY A 17 24.10 -14.92 -6.50
C GLY A 17 24.03 -13.40 -6.66
N THR A 18 23.14 -12.71 -5.95
CA THR A 18 23.00 -11.25 -5.97
C THR A 18 22.86 -10.70 -4.56
N THR A 19 22.93 -9.37 -4.40
CA THR A 19 22.60 -8.73 -3.11
C THR A 19 21.09 -8.82 -2.85
N LEU A 20 20.70 -8.74 -1.57
CA LEU A 20 19.29 -8.73 -1.17
C LEU A 20 18.52 -7.58 -1.86
N SER A 21 19.16 -6.42 -1.99
CA SER A 21 18.55 -5.25 -2.65
C SER A 21 18.26 -5.50 -4.13
N GLU A 22 19.21 -6.11 -4.84
CA GLU A 22 19.03 -6.46 -6.25
C GLU A 22 17.95 -7.54 -6.45
N GLY A 23 17.93 -8.55 -5.60
CA GLY A 23 16.89 -9.59 -5.64
C GLY A 23 15.50 -9.04 -5.36
N LEU A 24 15.37 -8.13 -4.39
CA LEU A 24 14.11 -7.45 -4.11
C LEU A 24 13.70 -6.53 -5.26
N ALA A 25 14.64 -5.81 -5.88
CA ALA A 25 14.34 -4.98 -7.05
C ALA A 25 13.84 -5.81 -8.23
N LYS A 26 14.44 -6.98 -8.50
CA LYS A 26 13.95 -7.92 -9.52
C LYS A 26 12.53 -8.39 -9.23
N LEU A 27 12.24 -8.80 -7.98
CA LEU A 27 10.93 -9.26 -7.59
C LEU A 27 9.87 -8.15 -7.72
N ILE A 28 10.20 -6.94 -7.29
CA ILE A 28 9.29 -5.77 -7.36
C ILE A 28 9.01 -5.36 -8.81
N THR A 29 9.91 -5.64 -9.74
CA THR A 29 9.75 -5.32 -11.16
C THR A 29 9.24 -6.49 -12.00
N ASP A 30 8.94 -7.65 -11.40
CA ASP A 30 8.43 -8.83 -12.11
C ASP A 30 6.90 -8.72 -12.34
N PRO A 31 6.44 -8.55 -13.59
CA PRO A 31 5.01 -8.51 -13.90
C PRO A 31 4.25 -9.76 -13.46
N LYS A 32 4.88 -10.94 -13.53
CA LYS A 32 4.25 -12.22 -13.18
C LYS A 32 3.89 -12.26 -11.68
N ALA A 33 4.75 -11.71 -10.82
CA ALA A 33 4.49 -11.63 -9.39
C ALA A 33 3.23 -10.80 -9.08
N TYR A 34 2.97 -9.72 -9.82
CA TYR A 34 1.76 -8.92 -9.66
C TYR A 34 0.54 -9.60 -10.26
N GLN A 35 0.66 -10.23 -11.43
CA GLN A 35 -0.44 -10.97 -12.05
C GLN A 35 -0.93 -12.08 -11.12
N ALA A 36 -0.03 -12.87 -10.54
CA ALA A 36 -0.37 -13.91 -9.57
C ALA A 36 -1.09 -13.32 -8.33
N ARG A 37 -0.58 -12.20 -7.79
CA ARG A 37 -1.22 -11.49 -6.67
C ARG A 37 -2.65 -11.04 -6.99
N PHE A 38 -2.90 -10.53 -8.18
CA PHE A 38 -4.24 -10.10 -8.58
C PHE A 38 -5.19 -11.28 -8.75
N MET A 39 -4.71 -12.41 -9.26
CA MET A 39 -5.50 -13.66 -9.30
C MET A 39 -5.87 -14.13 -7.89
N ASP A 40 -4.91 -14.16 -6.97
CA ASP A 40 -5.14 -14.53 -5.57
C ASP A 40 -6.14 -13.57 -4.89
N ILE A 41 -6.01 -12.26 -5.13
CA ILE A 41 -6.89 -11.23 -4.58
C ILE A 41 -8.33 -11.42 -5.10
N ALA A 42 -8.51 -11.72 -6.39
CA ALA A 42 -9.82 -11.96 -6.97
C ALA A 42 -10.50 -13.18 -6.32
N VAL A 43 -9.80 -14.30 -6.22
CA VAL A 43 -10.32 -15.53 -5.59
C VAL A 43 -10.59 -15.32 -4.10
N ALA A 44 -9.68 -14.65 -3.38
CA ALA A 44 -9.87 -14.36 -1.95
C ALA A 44 -11.07 -13.44 -1.71
N LYS A 45 -11.30 -12.46 -2.60
CA LYS A 45 -12.46 -11.57 -2.52
C LYS A 45 -13.77 -12.32 -2.74
N GLU A 46 -13.85 -13.16 -3.76
CA GLU A 46 -15.03 -13.99 -4.03
C GLU A 46 -15.33 -14.94 -2.86
N TRP A 47 -14.30 -15.60 -2.35
CA TRP A 47 -14.43 -16.47 -1.19
C TRP A 47 -14.94 -15.71 0.04
N ALA A 48 -14.33 -14.56 0.37
CA ALA A 48 -14.75 -13.73 1.50
C ALA A 48 -16.20 -13.26 1.37
N GLN A 49 -16.62 -12.88 0.16
CA GLN A 49 -18.01 -12.47 -0.11
C GLN A 49 -19.00 -13.64 0.03
N SER A 50 -18.57 -14.87 -0.26
CA SER A 50 -19.41 -16.07 -0.06
C SER A 50 -19.54 -16.46 1.42
N GLN A 51 -18.55 -16.14 2.27
CA GLN A 51 -18.57 -16.46 3.71
C GLN A 51 -19.15 -15.34 4.55
N CYS A 52 -19.00 -14.10 4.13
CA CYS A 52 -19.43 -12.91 4.85
C CYS A 52 -20.52 -12.22 4.04
N ASN A 53 -21.67 -11.95 4.64
CA ASN A 53 -22.74 -11.19 3.98
C ASN A 53 -22.41 -9.69 3.86
N SER A 54 -21.15 -9.37 3.59
CA SER A 54 -20.65 -7.99 3.42
C SER A 54 -20.51 -7.65 1.95
N LYS A 55 -21.14 -6.55 1.54
CA LYS A 55 -20.99 -5.98 0.19
C LYS A 55 -19.78 -5.04 0.09
N VAL A 56 -19.11 -4.75 1.20
CA VAL A 56 -17.98 -3.82 1.27
C VAL A 56 -16.68 -4.62 1.38
N ALA A 57 -15.79 -4.43 0.43
CA ALA A 57 -14.44 -4.98 0.46
C ALA A 57 -13.42 -3.85 0.41
N VAL A 58 -12.37 -3.96 1.21
CA VAL A 58 -11.24 -3.02 1.28
C VAL A 58 -9.96 -3.78 0.95
N LEU A 59 -9.10 -3.19 0.13
CA LEU A 59 -7.80 -3.76 -0.18
C LEU A 59 -6.71 -3.04 0.62
N ILE A 60 -5.93 -3.82 1.38
CA ILE A 60 -4.80 -3.33 2.18
C ILE A 60 -3.52 -4.06 1.82
N GLY A 61 -2.41 -3.34 1.74
CA GLY A 61 -1.11 -3.93 1.47
C GLY A 61 0.06 -3.09 1.96
N HIS A 62 1.15 -3.77 2.30
CA HIS A 62 2.40 -3.17 2.76
C HIS A 62 3.52 -3.42 1.73
N SER A 63 4.39 -2.44 1.51
CA SER A 63 5.57 -2.54 0.64
C SER A 63 5.19 -2.95 -0.80
N MET A 64 5.63 -4.09 -1.32
CA MET A 64 5.18 -4.61 -2.62
C MET A 64 3.65 -4.80 -2.66
N GLY A 65 3.03 -5.13 -1.50
CA GLY A 65 1.57 -5.14 -1.37
C GLY A 65 0.95 -3.75 -1.52
N ALA A 66 1.62 -2.70 -1.08
CA ALA A 66 1.16 -1.32 -1.30
C ALA A 66 1.22 -0.94 -2.79
N ALA A 67 2.25 -1.37 -3.53
CA ALA A 67 2.29 -1.21 -4.97
C ALA A 67 1.11 -1.92 -5.66
N THR A 68 0.81 -3.15 -5.24
CA THR A 68 -0.38 -3.90 -5.71
C THR A 68 -1.67 -3.12 -5.46
N VAL A 69 -1.82 -2.57 -4.24
CA VAL A 69 -2.98 -1.72 -3.86
C VAL A 69 -3.09 -0.49 -4.74
N MET A 70 -1.98 0.20 -5.00
CA MET A 70 -1.99 1.41 -5.83
C MET A 70 -2.33 1.11 -7.29
N MET A 71 -1.83 0.00 -7.86
CA MET A 71 -2.22 -0.47 -9.19
C MET A 71 -3.72 -0.79 -9.23
N ALA A 72 -4.25 -1.50 -8.23
CA ALA A 72 -5.67 -1.83 -8.12
C ALA A 72 -6.55 -0.57 -7.97
N ALA A 73 -6.04 0.48 -7.32
CA ALA A 73 -6.72 1.77 -7.21
C ALA A 73 -6.72 2.57 -8.52
N GLY A 74 -5.91 2.18 -9.51
CA GLY A 74 -5.85 2.81 -10.82
C GLY A 74 -4.55 3.54 -11.12
N ALA A 75 -3.47 3.34 -10.35
CA ALA A 75 -2.17 3.90 -10.66
C ALA A 75 -1.62 3.33 -11.98
N ARG A 76 -1.13 4.22 -12.85
CA ARG A 76 -0.38 3.81 -14.05
C ARG A 76 0.92 3.16 -13.63
N ASN A 77 1.37 2.13 -14.34
CA ASN A 77 2.59 1.42 -14.03
C ASN A 77 3.36 1.02 -15.29
N LYS A 78 4.68 0.87 -15.16
CA LYS A 78 5.59 0.50 -16.27
C LYS A 78 5.50 -0.99 -16.62
N LEU A 79 4.81 -1.78 -15.81
CA LEU A 79 4.65 -3.23 -16.01
C LEU A 79 3.46 -3.58 -16.89
N ASN A 80 2.67 -2.59 -17.32
CA ASN A 80 1.43 -2.75 -18.09
C ASN A 80 0.42 -3.68 -17.40
N ILE A 81 0.37 -3.66 -16.07
CA ILE A 81 -0.60 -4.40 -15.27
C ILE A 81 -1.87 -3.58 -15.15
N THR A 82 -3.01 -4.21 -15.45
CA THR A 82 -4.34 -3.63 -15.24
C THR A 82 -5.14 -4.56 -14.35
N GLU A 83 -5.75 -4.02 -13.30
CA GLU A 83 -6.62 -4.74 -12.38
C GLU A 83 -8.07 -4.30 -12.58
N VAL A 84 -8.98 -5.26 -12.62
CA VAL A 84 -10.42 -5.02 -12.84
C VAL A 84 -11.25 -5.12 -11.56
N SER A 85 -10.73 -5.77 -10.51
CA SER A 85 -11.43 -5.92 -9.24
C SER A 85 -11.55 -4.57 -8.52
N LYS A 86 -12.77 -4.18 -8.17
CA LYS A 86 -13.04 -2.92 -7.47
C LYS A 86 -13.22 -3.15 -5.98
N PHE A 87 -12.72 -2.20 -5.19
CA PHE A 87 -12.84 -2.17 -3.74
C PHE A 87 -13.44 -0.83 -3.31
N ALA A 88 -14.11 -0.81 -2.16
CA ALA A 88 -14.72 0.40 -1.61
C ALA A 88 -13.65 1.42 -1.14
N ALA A 89 -12.50 0.93 -0.69
CA ALA A 89 -11.36 1.74 -0.30
C ALA A 89 -10.05 0.96 -0.47
N TYR A 90 -8.96 1.69 -0.51
CA TYR A 90 -7.61 1.19 -0.70
C TYR A 90 -6.68 1.73 0.39
N ILE A 91 -5.88 0.86 1.00
CA ILE A 91 -4.94 1.23 2.07
C ILE A 91 -3.55 0.76 1.68
N ALA A 92 -2.67 1.71 1.37
CA ALA A 92 -1.30 1.47 0.95
C ALA A 92 -0.32 1.86 2.06
N ILE A 93 0.35 0.88 2.67
CA ILE A 93 1.32 1.08 3.74
C ILE A 93 2.73 0.99 3.16
N SER A 94 3.55 2.00 3.37
CA SER A 94 4.88 2.14 2.78
C SER A 94 4.85 2.05 1.24
N PRO A 95 3.99 2.86 0.55
CA PRO A 95 3.93 2.84 -0.91
C PRO A 95 5.23 3.33 -1.53
N GLN A 96 5.51 2.91 -2.75
CA GLN A 96 6.66 3.39 -3.52
C GLN A 96 6.32 4.70 -4.24
N GLY A 97 7.32 5.57 -4.37
CA GLY A 97 7.29 6.73 -5.24
C GLY A 97 7.50 6.36 -6.72
N SER A 98 7.69 7.39 -7.56
CA SER A 98 8.08 7.20 -8.97
C SER A 98 9.47 6.59 -9.09
N GLY A 99 9.71 5.89 -10.18
CA GLY A 99 11.02 5.24 -10.44
C GLY A 99 10.88 3.84 -10.99
N LEU A 100 11.00 2.81 -10.15
CA LEU A 100 11.09 1.41 -10.61
C LEU A 100 9.85 0.96 -11.40
N ILE A 101 8.68 1.07 -10.81
CA ILE A 101 7.42 0.54 -11.36
C ILE A 101 6.40 1.61 -11.70
N PHE A 102 6.46 2.76 -11.05
CA PHE A 102 5.54 3.86 -11.30
C PHE A 102 6.23 4.96 -12.11
N PRO A 103 5.65 5.42 -13.23
CA PRO A 103 6.11 6.65 -13.87
C PRO A 103 5.75 7.88 -13.03
N GLU A 104 6.33 9.02 -13.35
CA GLU A 104 5.89 10.30 -12.81
C GLU A 104 4.38 10.48 -13.02
N MET A 105 3.72 11.14 -12.08
CA MET A 105 2.27 11.38 -12.11
C MET A 105 1.41 10.11 -12.27
N ALA A 106 1.93 8.94 -11.87
CA ALA A 106 1.23 7.66 -11.99
C ALA A 106 -0.15 7.64 -11.34
N TRP A 107 -0.35 8.45 -10.31
CA TRP A 107 -1.52 8.41 -9.42
C TRP A 107 -2.58 9.46 -9.72
N SER A 108 -2.37 10.29 -10.76
CA SER A 108 -3.27 11.41 -11.11
C SER A 108 -4.72 11.00 -11.40
N ASP A 109 -4.94 9.76 -11.81
CA ASP A 109 -6.24 9.26 -12.23
C ASP A 109 -6.93 8.39 -11.16
N ILE A 110 -6.35 8.28 -9.96
CA ILE A 110 -6.94 7.54 -8.85
C ILE A 110 -8.13 8.32 -8.26
N ASN A 111 -9.33 7.80 -8.46
CA ASN A 111 -10.57 8.41 -7.96
C ASN A 111 -11.06 7.83 -6.62
N PRO A 112 -10.98 6.50 -6.36
CA PRO A 112 -11.55 5.91 -5.15
C PRO A 112 -10.88 6.43 -3.86
N PRO A 113 -11.50 6.20 -2.68
CA PRO A 113 -10.89 6.49 -1.37
C PRO A 113 -9.57 5.77 -1.18
N VAL A 114 -8.54 6.50 -0.76
CA VAL A 114 -7.19 5.96 -0.50
C VAL A 114 -6.64 6.49 0.82
N LEU A 115 -6.19 5.59 1.68
CA LEU A 115 -5.32 5.90 2.81
C LEU A 115 -3.90 5.44 2.48
N MET A 116 -2.94 6.32 2.67
CA MET A 116 -1.52 6.01 2.60
C MET A 116 -0.88 6.18 3.98
N LEU A 117 0.03 5.27 4.32
CA LEU A 117 0.78 5.31 5.58
C LEU A 117 2.27 5.15 5.32
N THR A 118 3.08 5.96 6.00
CA THR A 118 4.54 5.84 6.03
C THR A 118 5.09 6.34 7.37
N GLY A 119 6.39 6.27 7.55
CA GLY A 119 7.07 6.76 8.73
C GLY A 119 8.31 7.58 8.39
N THR A 120 8.73 8.46 9.29
CA THR A 120 9.89 9.34 9.05
C THR A 120 11.24 8.59 8.97
N GLN A 121 11.26 7.28 9.24
CA GLN A 121 12.41 6.39 9.09
C GLN A 121 12.14 5.26 8.06
N ASP A 122 11.06 5.36 7.29
CA ASP A 122 10.64 4.38 6.31
C ASP A 122 11.32 4.63 4.95
N LYS A 123 12.65 4.45 4.91
CA LYS A 123 13.43 4.61 3.68
C LYS A 123 12.95 3.66 2.57
N GLU A 124 13.00 4.13 1.35
CA GLU A 124 12.67 3.32 0.18
C GLU A 124 13.86 2.45 -0.26
N LEU A 125 13.59 1.46 -1.12
CA LEU A 125 14.62 0.60 -1.68
C LEU A 125 15.68 1.43 -2.40
N GLY A 126 16.97 1.10 -2.17
CA GLY A 126 18.08 1.93 -2.67
C GLY A 126 18.45 3.09 -1.76
N GLY A 127 17.82 3.21 -0.58
CA GLY A 127 18.16 4.22 0.44
C GLY A 127 17.53 5.59 0.19
N LEU A 128 16.58 5.69 -0.74
CA LEU A 128 15.84 6.93 -0.97
C LEU A 128 15.10 7.35 0.30
N SER A 129 14.94 8.65 0.46
CA SER A 129 14.29 9.24 1.62
C SER A 129 12.81 8.83 1.71
N TRP A 130 12.27 8.77 2.93
CA TRP A 130 10.87 8.44 3.18
C TRP A 130 9.88 9.43 2.51
N GLU A 131 10.32 10.65 2.21
CA GLU A 131 9.49 11.66 1.52
C GLU A 131 9.04 11.18 0.14
N THR A 132 9.84 10.34 -0.54
CA THR A 132 9.44 9.76 -1.83
C THR A 132 8.15 8.96 -1.71
N ARG A 133 7.86 8.35 -0.56
CA ARG A 133 6.62 7.62 -0.29
C ARG A 133 5.39 8.51 -0.19
N THR A 134 5.56 9.84 -0.07
CA THR A 134 4.45 10.79 -0.05
C THR A 134 4.06 11.28 -1.45
N GLU A 135 4.91 11.03 -2.44
CA GLU A 135 4.69 11.45 -3.82
C GLU A 135 3.34 10.99 -4.38
N PRO A 136 2.90 9.73 -4.18
CA PRO A 136 1.58 9.31 -4.65
C PRO A 136 0.45 10.18 -4.11
N PHE A 137 0.47 10.52 -2.81
CA PHE A 137 -0.53 11.42 -2.24
C PHE A 137 -0.48 12.79 -2.92
N ASN A 138 0.69 13.38 -3.07
CA ASN A 138 0.83 14.71 -3.65
C ASN A 138 0.26 14.79 -5.07
N ASN A 139 0.38 13.71 -5.84
CA ASN A 139 -0.02 13.62 -7.26
C ASN A 139 -1.46 13.12 -7.47
N MET A 140 -2.14 12.57 -6.46
CA MET A 140 -3.57 12.26 -6.56
C MET A 140 -4.42 13.53 -6.57
N LYS A 141 -5.56 13.49 -7.26
CA LYS A 141 -6.60 14.52 -7.17
C LYS A 141 -7.27 14.51 -5.81
N SER A 142 -7.90 15.63 -5.43
CA SER A 142 -8.70 15.71 -4.22
C SER A 142 -9.89 14.74 -4.25
N GLY A 143 -10.36 14.36 -3.07
CA GLY A 143 -11.48 13.44 -2.85
C GLY A 143 -11.06 12.24 -2.03
N CYS A 144 -11.45 12.15 -0.80
CA CYS A 144 -11.19 11.07 0.16
C CYS A 144 -9.77 10.45 0.07
N LYS A 145 -8.74 11.29 0.13
CA LYS A 145 -7.34 10.88 0.12
C LYS A 145 -6.69 11.27 1.45
N TRP A 146 -6.16 10.29 2.13
CA TRP A 146 -5.47 10.48 3.42
C TRP A 146 -4.02 10.04 3.32
N LEU A 147 -3.13 10.81 3.94
CA LEU A 147 -1.74 10.46 4.17
C LEU A 147 -1.43 10.56 5.66
N GLY A 148 -1.05 9.45 6.29
CA GLY A 148 -0.55 9.41 7.66
C GLY A 148 0.97 9.19 7.68
N VAL A 149 1.69 10.07 8.39
CA VAL A 149 3.14 9.95 8.59
C VAL A 149 3.42 9.77 10.08
N ILE A 150 3.95 8.61 10.47
CA ILE A 150 4.25 8.26 11.86
C ILE A 150 5.69 8.63 12.19
N GLY A 151 5.89 9.50 13.20
CA GLY A 151 7.20 9.90 13.66
C GLY A 151 8.03 8.72 14.20
N GLY A 152 9.21 8.47 13.61
CA GLY A 152 10.16 7.42 13.98
C GLY A 152 9.82 6.02 13.46
N ALA A 153 8.70 5.82 12.78
CA ALA A 153 8.38 4.50 12.23
C ALA A 153 9.27 4.15 11.04
N THR A 154 9.74 2.90 11.03
CA THR A 154 10.55 2.30 9.97
C THR A 154 9.70 1.40 9.08
N HIS A 155 10.23 0.99 7.93
CA HIS A 155 9.59 0.02 7.03
C HIS A 155 9.16 -1.27 7.74
N MET A 156 10.03 -1.80 8.60
CA MET A 156 9.79 -3.06 9.30
C MET A 156 8.79 -2.96 10.46
N ASN A 157 8.58 -1.76 11.02
CA ASN A 157 7.55 -1.57 12.04
C ASN A 157 6.13 -1.84 11.49
N PHE A 158 5.90 -1.52 10.22
CA PHE A 158 4.63 -1.81 9.54
C PHE A 158 4.48 -3.28 9.15
N ALA A 159 5.58 -4.03 9.05
CA ALA A 159 5.56 -5.47 8.78
C ALA A 159 5.35 -6.34 10.03
N GLY A 160 5.08 -5.73 11.19
CA GLY A 160 4.96 -6.44 12.47
C GLY A 160 6.30 -6.99 13.00
N ARG A 161 7.41 -6.55 12.40
CA ARG A 161 8.77 -6.89 12.85
C ARG A 161 9.42 -5.67 13.50
N GLY A 162 10.06 -5.89 14.63
CA GLY A 162 10.57 -4.80 15.45
C GLY A 162 9.41 -4.16 16.23
N ILE A 163 9.38 -4.44 17.52
CA ILE A 163 8.26 -4.11 18.41
C ILE A 163 8.08 -2.59 18.50
N SER A 164 7.17 -2.04 17.73
CA SER A 164 6.67 -0.68 17.93
C SER A 164 5.17 -0.72 18.14
N LYS A 165 4.76 -0.98 19.39
CA LYS A 165 3.34 -0.86 19.79
C LYS A 165 2.74 0.49 19.41
N LYS A 166 3.55 1.55 19.42
CA LYS A 166 3.15 2.88 18.95
C LYS A 166 2.72 2.85 17.49
N THR A 167 3.55 2.30 16.59
CA THR A 167 3.24 2.22 15.16
C THR A 167 1.98 1.38 14.91
N GLU A 168 1.86 0.23 15.58
CA GLU A 168 0.70 -0.65 15.48
C GLU A 168 -0.60 0.07 15.93
N THR A 169 -0.56 0.71 17.10
CA THR A 169 -1.72 1.44 17.64
C THR A 169 -2.15 2.58 16.72
N LEU A 170 -1.20 3.42 16.27
CA LEU A 170 -1.48 4.55 15.39
C LEU A 170 -2.00 4.09 14.02
N THR A 171 -1.39 3.05 13.44
CA THR A 171 -1.85 2.44 12.20
C THR A 171 -3.28 1.93 12.32
N SER A 172 -3.59 1.19 13.38
CA SER A 172 -4.93 0.65 13.63
C SER A 172 -5.97 1.75 13.85
N GLN A 173 -5.59 2.83 14.55
CA GLN A 173 -6.47 3.95 14.80
C GLN A 173 -6.82 4.69 13.50
N VAL A 174 -5.82 5.10 12.72
CA VAL A 174 -6.07 5.86 11.48
C VAL A 174 -6.82 5.03 10.43
N ILE A 175 -6.58 3.72 10.37
CA ILE A 175 -7.36 2.83 9.49
C ILE A 175 -8.83 2.83 9.88
N ARG A 176 -9.15 2.69 11.18
CA ARG A 176 -10.54 2.74 11.66
C ARG A 176 -11.21 4.08 11.33
N ASP A 177 -10.52 5.19 11.61
CA ASP A 177 -11.06 6.53 11.39
C ASP A 177 -11.31 6.77 9.89
N PHE A 178 -10.37 6.37 9.04
CA PHE A 178 -10.52 6.44 7.58
C PHE A 178 -11.71 5.61 7.09
N LEU A 179 -11.83 4.35 7.52
CA LEU A 179 -12.92 3.46 7.11
C LEU A 179 -14.29 3.96 7.61
N THR A 180 -14.34 4.53 8.81
CA THR A 180 -15.54 5.18 9.34
C THR A 180 -15.96 6.35 8.46
N GLY A 181 -15.01 7.21 8.05
CA GLY A 181 -15.25 8.31 7.12
C GLY A 181 -15.75 7.84 5.76
N VAL A 182 -15.12 6.80 5.21
CA VAL A 182 -15.55 6.20 3.93
C VAL A 182 -16.99 5.66 4.02
N GLN A 183 -17.34 4.96 5.09
CA GLN A 183 -18.70 4.43 5.31
C GLN A 183 -19.73 5.53 5.49
N ALA A 184 -19.37 6.62 6.14
CA ALA A 184 -20.23 7.78 6.35
C ALA A 184 -20.36 8.68 5.10
N GLY A 185 -19.53 8.47 4.06
CA GLY A 185 -19.42 9.37 2.93
C GLY A 185 -18.81 10.74 3.27
N ASP A 186 -18.20 10.86 4.44
CA ASP A 186 -17.52 12.07 4.93
C ASP A 186 -16.07 11.73 5.31
N CYS A 187 -15.16 12.03 4.41
CA CYS A 187 -13.74 11.72 4.57
C CYS A 187 -12.93 12.81 5.28
N LYS A 188 -13.58 13.71 5.99
CA LYS A 188 -12.88 14.71 6.79
C LYS A 188 -12.23 14.06 8.01
N LEU A 189 -11.04 14.53 8.35
CA LEU A 189 -10.39 14.13 9.60
C LEU A 189 -11.17 14.71 10.78
N LEU A 190 -11.74 13.84 11.61
CA LEU A 190 -12.53 14.25 12.76
C LEU A 190 -11.65 14.70 13.93
N ASN A 191 -10.49 14.06 14.14
CA ASN A 191 -9.57 14.35 15.23
C ASN A 191 -8.11 14.23 14.80
N GLN A 192 -7.25 15.05 15.40
CA GLN A 192 -5.80 14.87 15.26
C GLN A 192 -5.34 13.66 16.08
N ILE A 193 -4.46 12.83 15.49
CA ILE A 193 -3.88 11.68 16.17
C ILE A 193 -2.47 12.06 16.66
N SER A 194 -2.29 12.10 17.99
CA SER A 194 -0.98 12.44 18.58
C SER A 194 0.09 11.42 18.14
N GLY A 195 1.24 11.90 17.65
CA GLY A 195 2.35 11.07 17.18
C GLY A 195 2.29 10.68 15.70
N MET A 196 1.29 11.19 14.98
CA MET A 196 1.14 11.06 13.53
C MET A 196 0.74 12.41 12.93
N THR A 197 1.33 12.74 11.79
CA THR A 197 0.84 13.84 10.95
C THR A 197 -0.12 13.27 9.92
N ILE A 198 -1.33 13.83 9.83
CA ILE A 198 -2.33 13.40 8.83
C ILE A 198 -2.64 14.56 7.91
N SER A 199 -2.54 14.31 6.61
CA SER A 199 -2.98 15.18 5.53
C SER A 199 -4.20 14.58 4.83
N VAL A 200 -5.20 15.41 4.52
CA VAL A 200 -6.45 15.00 3.85
C VAL A 200 -6.73 15.92 2.68
N LYS A 201 -7.22 15.36 1.57
CA LYS A 201 -7.69 16.15 0.43
C LYS A 201 -8.77 15.45 -0.38
#